data_97360ef7f7a3182bd561693cc459137b
#
_entry.id   97360ef7f7a3182bd561693cc459137b
#
_cell.length_a   1.000
_cell.length_b   1.000
_cell.length_c   1.000
_cell.angle_alpha   90.00
_cell.angle_beta   90.00
_cell.angle_gamma   90.00
#
_symmetry.space_group_name_H-M   'P 1'
#
loop_
_entity.id
_entity.type
_entity.pdbx_description
1 polymer ?
#
loop_
_entity_poly.entity_id
_entity_poly.type
_entity_poly.pdbx_seq_one_letter_code
_entity_poly.pdbx_strand_id
1 'polypeptide(L)'
;MAFQILLNFFIAVIWMFLNSSLTATTFIIGYLIGLILILITRRFFKTRLYIWRLWAAIKLTLLFFKELTLSNISVLMLVIRPKLQLQPMIFALPTELEHDWEITLLSSLITLTPGTIVLHVSDDQRILYIHAIDVDDVDEAIDSIKNSFEKAIMEVSRA
;
A
#
# COMPACT_ATOMS: atom_id res chain seq x y z
N MET A 1 -15.63 9.22 1.39
CA MET A 1 -14.84 8.63 2.48
C MET A 1 -14.88 9.47 3.75
N ALA A 2 -14.39 10.72 3.73
CA ALA A 2 -14.42 11.58 4.93
C ALA A 2 -15.78 11.64 5.60
N PHE A 3 -16.86 11.77 4.83
CA PHE A 3 -18.22 11.75 5.33
C PHE A 3 -18.59 10.45 6.09
N GLN A 4 -18.20 9.29 5.59
CA GLN A 4 -18.50 8.00 6.25
C GLN A 4 -17.74 7.85 7.58
N ILE A 5 -16.47 8.29 7.61
CA ILE A 5 -15.65 8.28 8.84
C ILE A 5 -16.23 9.23 9.86
N LEU A 6 -16.58 10.45 9.42
CA LEU A 6 -17.19 11.45 10.28
C LEU A 6 -18.54 10.98 10.84
N LEU A 7 -19.39 10.39 10.00
CA LEU A 7 -20.66 9.82 10.40
C LEU A 7 -20.48 8.72 11.45
N ASN A 8 -19.51 7.82 11.25
CA ASN A 8 -19.22 6.76 12.20
C ASN A 8 -18.73 7.32 13.55
N PHE A 9 -17.88 8.34 13.50
CA PHE A 9 -17.42 9.04 14.69
C PHE A 9 -18.59 9.68 15.44
N PHE A 10 -19.51 10.36 14.75
CA PHE A 10 -20.69 10.95 15.38
C PHE A 10 -21.60 9.90 16.00
N ILE A 11 -21.82 8.77 15.35
CA ILE A 11 -22.60 7.65 15.92
C ILE A 11 -21.94 7.15 17.21
N ALA A 12 -20.60 7.01 17.22
CA ALA A 12 -19.88 6.59 18.42
C ALA A 12 -20.03 7.60 19.58
N VAL A 13 -19.94 8.90 19.28
CA VAL A 13 -20.15 9.97 20.28
C VAL A 13 -21.58 9.97 20.80
N ILE A 14 -22.60 9.88 19.92
CA ILE A 14 -24.00 9.78 20.34
C ILE A 14 -24.20 8.55 21.25
N TRP A 15 -23.60 7.42 20.93
CA TRP A 15 -23.66 6.22 21.75
C TRP A 15 -23.10 6.44 23.15
N MET A 16 -21.98 7.16 23.27
CA MET A 16 -21.39 7.52 24.58
C MET A 16 -22.36 8.38 25.41
N PHE A 17 -23.01 9.36 24.79
CA PHE A 17 -23.99 10.19 25.49
C PHE A 17 -25.22 9.41 25.93
N LEU A 18 -25.74 8.53 25.07
CA LEU A 18 -26.90 7.68 25.41
C LEU A 18 -26.61 6.75 26.58
N ASN A 19 -25.37 6.29 26.73
CA ASN A 19 -24.95 5.44 27.85
C ASN A 19 -24.48 6.24 29.06
N SER A 20 -24.50 7.59 29.01
CA SER A 20 -23.97 8.47 30.06
C SER A 20 -22.55 8.10 30.53
N SER A 21 -21.73 7.56 29.62
CA SER A 21 -20.41 7.00 29.91
C SER A 21 -19.39 7.44 28.87
N LEU A 22 -18.46 8.29 29.28
CA LEU A 22 -17.38 8.81 28.45
C LEU A 22 -16.10 7.99 28.60
N THR A 23 -16.19 6.66 28.36
CA THR A 23 -15.04 5.75 28.42
C THR A 23 -14.60 5.32 27.02
N ALA A 24 -13.33 4.93 26.89
CA ALA A 24 -12.81 4.35 25.65
C ALA A 24 -13.59 3.11 25.20
N THR A 25 -14.01 2.27 26.15
CA THR A 25 -14.81 1.06 25.89
C THR A 25 -16.15 1.42 25.23
N THR A 26 -16.88 2.42 25.79
CA THR A 26 -18.17 2.88 25.25
C THR A 26 -18.00 3.50 23.85
N PHE A 27 -16.90 4.22 23.63
CA PHE A 27 -16.56 4.74 22.31
C PHE A 27 -16.34 3.63 21.28
N ILE A 28 -15.52 2.60 21.62
CA ILE A 28 -15.24 1.48 20.74
C ILE A 28 -16.54 0.72 20.39
N ILE A 29 -17.39 0.48 21.36
CA ILE A 29 -18.68 -0.17 21.13
C ILE A 29 -19.55 0.67 20.18
N GLY A 30 -19.66 1.97 20.44
CA GLY A 30 -20.40 2.90 19.59
C GLY A 30 -19.83 2.95 18.15
N TYR A 31 -18.51 2.91 18.01
CA TYR A 31 -17.84 2.90 16.71
C TYR A 31 -18.12 1.61 15.93
N LEU A 32 -18.15 0.46 16.59
CA LEU A 32 -18.52 -0.82 16.00
C LEU A 32 -19.99 -0.85 15.57
N ILE A 33 -20.89 -0.32 16.41
CA ILE A 33 -22.31 -0.18 16.06
C ILE A 33 -22.47 0.74 14.84
N GLY A 34 -21.79 1.88 14.81
CA GLY A 34 -21.81 2.79 13.68
C GLY A 34 -21.29 2.14 12.40
N LEU A 35 -20.24 1.32 12.50
CA LEU A 35 -19.70 0.55 11.38
C LEU A 35 -20.73 -0.43 10.82
N ILE A 36 -21.43 -1.16 11.70
CA ILE A 36 -22.51 -2.09 11.30
C ILE A 36 -23.65 -1.33 10.62
N LEU A 37 -24.06 -0.18 11.14
CA LEU A 37 -25.09 0.66 10.55
C LEU A 37 -24.68 1.17 9.15
N ILE A 38 -23.44 1.61 8.97
CA ILE A 38 -22.91 2.03 7.68
C ILE A 38 -22.86 0.85 6.70
N LEU A 39 -22.50 -0.34 7.16
CA LEU A 39 -22.51 -1.56 6.36
C LEU A 39 -23.93 -1.93 5.88
N ILE A 40 -24.93 -1.85 6.75
CA ILE A 40 -26.34 -2.12 6.40
C ILE A 40 -26.83 -1.08 5.41
N THR A 41 -26.48 0.19 5.63
CA THR A 41 -26.91 1.32 4.80
C THR A 41 -26.00 1.57 3.59
N ARG A 42 -25.03 0.67 3.31
CA ARG A 42 -24.06 0.82 2.20
C ARG A 42 -24.72 1.14 0.85
N ARG A 43 -25.94 0.67 0.61
CA ARG A 43 -26.70 0.89 -0.63
C ARG A 43 -27.01 2.37 -0.89
N PHE A 44 -27.04 3.19 0.15
CA PHE A 44 -27.32 4.63 0.05
C PHE A 44 -26.06 5.48 -0.21
N PHE A 45 -24.86 4.88 -0.11
CA PHE A 45 -23.60 5.58 -0.38
C PHE A 45 -23.18 5.36 -1.84
N LYS A 46 -22.90 6.46 -2.54
CA LYS A 46 -22.39 6.42 -3.94
C LYS A 46 -20.95 5.92 -4.03
N THR A 47 -20.20 5.94 -2.93
CA THR A 47 -18.79 5.55 -2.87
C THR A 47 -18.62 4.24 -2.10
N ARG A 48 -17.58 3.47 -2.44
CA ARG A 48 -17.21 2.27 -1.68
C ARG A 48 -16.97 2.61 -0.22
N LEU A 49 -17.18 1.65 0.67
CA LEU A 49 -16.98 1.83 2.10
C LEU A 49 -15.49 2.03 2.40
N TYR A 50 -15.18 2.98 3.29
CA TYR A 50 -13.82 3.30 3.70
C TYR A 50 -13.06 2.10 4.29
N ILE A 51 -13.76 1.10 4.83
CA ILE A 51 -13.16 -0.09 5.43
C ILE A 51 -12.39 -0.94 4.41
N TRP A 52 -12.87 -1.01 3.16
CA TRP A 52 -12.17 -1.74 2.11
C TRP A 52 -10.85 -1.09 1.75
N ARG A 53 -10.82 0.24 1.72
CA ARG A 53 -9.58 0.99 1.48
C ARG A 53 -8.61 0.88 2.64
N LEU A 54 -9.11 0.89 3.88
CA LEU A 54 -8.29 0.65 5.07
C LEU A 54 -7.68 -0.76 5.03
N TRP A 55 -8.48 -1.76 4.67
CA TRP A 55 -8.00 -3.13 4.53
C TRP A 55 -6.95 -3.27 3.42
N ALA A 56 -7.16 -2.62 2.26
CA ALA A 56 -6.17 -2.58 1.18
C ALA A 56 -4.87 -1.88 1.63
N ALA A 57 -4.95 -0.78 2.38
CA ALA A 57 -3.78 -0.11 2.94
C ALA A 57 -3.01 -0.98 3.94
N ILE A 58 -3.73 -1.73 4.80
CA ILE A 58 -3.10 -2.70 5.72
C ILE A 58 -2.39 -3.81 4.92
N LYS A 59 -3.03 -4.36 3.90
CA LYS A 59 -2.40 -5.37 3.02
C LYS A 59 -1.14 -4.83 2.35
N LEU A 60 -1.18 -3.61 1.82
CA LEU A 60 -0.02 -2.97 1.21
C LEU A 60 1.13 -2.80 2.22
N THR A 61 0.82 -2.38 3.45
CA THR A 61 1.81 -2.25 4.53
C THR A 61 2.44 -3.60 4.89
N LEU A 62 1.62 -4.65 5.01
CA LEU A 62 2.12 -6.00 5.30
C LEU A 62 2.98 -6.54 4.14
N LEU A 63 2.56 -6.30 2.90
CA LEU A 63 3.34 -6.65 1.71
C LEU A 63 4.69 -5.94 1.73
N PHE A 64 4.72 -4.64 2.02
CA PHE A 64 5.96 -3.88 2.14
C PHE A 64 6.92 -4.50 3.16
N PHE A 65 6.45 -4.82 4.37
CA PHE A 65 7.29 -5.44 5.39
C PHE A 65 7.79 -6.83 4.97
N LYS A 66 6.97 -7.60 4.28
CA LYS A 66 7.37 -8.90 3.72
C LYS A 66 8.51 -8.72 2.71
N GLU A 67 8.33 -7.86 1.70
CA GLU A 67 9.30 -7.62 0.64
C GLU A 67 10.60 -7.01 1.21
N LEU A 68 10.49 -6.08 2.16
CA LEU A 68 11.64 -5.50 2.86
C LEU A 68 12.45 -6.59 3.59
N THR A 69 11.78 -7.51 4.29
CA THR A 69 12.45 -8.60 5.01
C THR A 69 13.15 -9.55 4.05
N LEU A 70 12.46 -9.97 2.98
CA LEU A 70 13.03 -10.86 1.97
C LEU A 70 14.23 -10.21 1.27
N SER A 71 14.11 -8.94 0.90
CA SER A 71 15.19 -8.20 0.25
C SER A 71 16.41 -8.02 1.16
N ASN A 72 16.21 -7.73 2.45
CA ASN A 72 17.31 -7.67 3.41
C ASN A 72 18.04 -9.01 3.56
N ILE A 73 17.31 -10.12 3.59
CA ILE A 73 17.88 -11.47 3.63
C ILE A 73 18.67 -11.75 2.35
N SER A 74 18.14 -11.38 1.18
CA SER A 74 18.84 -11.56 -0.10
C SER A 74 20.13 -10.79 -0.17
N VAL A 75 20.16 -9.51 0.27
CA VAL A 75 21.38 -8.71 0.32
C VAL A 75 22.37 -9.28 1.34
N LEU A 76 21.90 -9.73 2.51
CA LEU A 76 22.76 -10.38 3.49
C LEU A 76 23.43 -11.63 2.90
N MET A 77 22.66 -12.48 2.21
CA MET A 77 23.17 -13.68 1.53
C MET A 77 24.17 -13.30 0.43
N LEU A 78 23.90 -12.21 -0.31
CA LEU A 78 24.80 -11.71 -1.33
C LEU A 78 26.17 -11.28 -0.76
N VAL A 79 26.15 -10.53 0.35
CA VAL A 79 27.36 -10.02 1.02
C VAL A 79 28.23 -11.15 1.61
N ILE A 80 27.61 -12.23 2.07
CA ILE A 80 28.32 -13.39 2.66
C ILE A 80 28.91 -14.30 1.57
N ARG A 81 28.50 -14.18 0.29
CA ARG A 81 29.07 -14.99 -0.79
C ARG A 81 30.56 -14.70 -0.99
N PRO A 82 31.41 -15.74 -1.12
CA PRO A 82 32.87 -15.58 -1.30
C PRO A 82 33.26 -14.90 -2.63
N LYS A 83 32.38 -14.93 -3.61
CA LYS A 83 32.55 -14.27 -4.92
C LYS A 83 31.28 -13.50 -5.24
N LEU A 84 31.39 -12.20 -5.31
CA LEU A 84 30.34 -11.30 -5.77
C LEU A 84 30.30 -11.34 -7.30
N GLN A 85 29.31 -12.03 -7.85
CA GLN A 85 28.97 -11.95 -9.27
C GLN A 85 27.68 -11.15 -9.36
N LEU A 86 27.81 -9.83 -9.39
CA LEU A 86 26.68 -8.92 -9.51
C LEU A 86 26.41 -8.65 -10.97
N GLN A 87 25.15 -8.57 -11.33
CA GLN A 87 24.68 -8.14 -12.65
C GLN A 87 23.85 -6.84 -12.50
N PRO A 88 24.54 -5.71 -12.23
CA PRO A 88 23.85 -4.45 -12.11
C PRO A 88 23.30 -4.01 -13.45
N MET A 89 22.02 -3.61 -13.47
CA MET A 89 21.42 -3.11 -14.69
C MET A 89 20.40 -2.00 -14.42
N ILE A 90 20.07 -1.29 -15.50
CA ILE A 90 18.99 -0.32 -15.51
C ILE A 90 17.94 -0.83 -16.47
N PHE A 91 16.69 -0.90 -16.01
CA PHE A 91 15.57 -1.32 -16.82
C PHE A 91 14.40 -0.34 -16.70
N ALA A 92 13.54 -0.37 -17.72
CA ALA A 92 12.34 0.45 -17.77
C ALA A 92 11.15 -0.37 -17.28
N LEU A 93 10.47 0.10 -16.24
CA LEU A 93 9.23 -0.45 -15.73
C LEU A 93 8.05 0.37 -16.27
N PRO A 94 7.26 -0.16 -17.22
CA PRO A 94 6.01 0.48 -17.62
C PRO A 94 4.98 0.33 -16.52
N THR A 95 4.32 1.42 -16.12
CA THR A 95 3.30 1.43 -15.06
C THR A 95 1.92 1.80 -15.58
N GLU A 96 0.88 1.23 -14.96
CA GLU A 96 -0.54 1.54 -15.19
C GLU A 96 -1.13 2.51 -14.16
N LEU A 97 -0.29 3.04 -13.27
CA LEU A 97 -0.68 4.04 -12.28
C LEU A 97 -0.92 5.38 -12.96
N GLU A 98 -1.95 6.10 -12.52
CA GLU A 98 -2.39 7.34 -13.18
C GLU A 98 -2.17 8.59 -12.32
N HIS A 99 -2.04 8.43 -10.98
CA HIS A 99 -1.97 9.57 -10.08
C HIS A 99 -0.56 9.76 -9.53
N ASP A 100 -0.14 11.01 -9.40
CA ASP A 100 1.19 11.38 -8.90
C ASP A 100 1.55 10.71 -7.57
N TRP A 101 0.58 10.60 -6.65
CA TRP A 101 0.80 9.97 -5.36
C TRP A 101 1.02 8.46 -5.47
N GLU A 102 0.38 7.78 -6.43
CA GLU A 102 0.55 6.34 -6.69
C GLU A 102 1.98 6.05 -7.18
N ILE A 103 2.43 6.86 -8.15
CA ILE A 103 3.76 6.76 -8.75
C ILE A 103 4.84 7.08 -7.72
N THR A 104 4.62 8.13 -6.93
CA THR A 104 5.51 8.50 -5.81
C THR A 104 5.60 7.38 -4.78
N LEU A 105 4.46 6.77 -4.44
CA LEU A 105 4.42 5.65 -3.50
C LEU A 105 5.13 4.42 -4.05
N LEU A 106 4.88 4.05 -5.32
CA LEU A 106 5.57 2.95 -5.98
C LEU A 106 7.08 3.17 -6.03
N SER A 107 7.52 4.36 -6.45
CA SER A 107 8.94 4.75 -6.49
C SER A 107 9.60 4.65 -5.12
N SER A 108 8.89 5.09 -4.08
CA SER A 108 9.38 5.03 -2.70
C SER A 108 9.47 3.58 -2.20
N LEU A 109 8.47 2.75 -2.47
CA LEU A 109 8.47 1.33 -2.09
C LEU A 109 9.61 0.56 -2.77
N ILE A 110 9.85 0.80 -4.07
CA ILE A 110 10.97 0.20 -4.80
C ILE A 110 12.31 0.66 -4.20
N THR A 111 12.48 1.94 -3.93
CA THR A 111 13.73 2.49 -3.40
C THR A 111 14.00 2.07 -1.96
N LEU A 112 12.97 1.81 -1.16
CA LEU A 112 13.11 1.32 0.22
C LEU A 112 13.48 -0.17 0.28
N THR A 113 13.28 -0.92 -0.81
CA THR A 113 13.79 -2.30 -0.89
C THR A 113 15.28 -2.29 -1.21
N PRO A 114 16.14 -2.98 -0.41
CA PRO A 114 17.59 -2.99 -0.65
C PRO A 114 17.93 -3.56 -2.04
N GLY A 115 18.86 -2.88 -2.72
CA GLY A 115 19.35 -3.31 -4.03
C GLY A 115 18.63 -2.70 -5.23
N THR A 116 17.58 -1.90 -5.02
CA THR A 116 16.87 -1.19 -6.10
C THR A 116 16.73 0.30 -5.81
N ILE A 117 16.77 1.11 -6.86
CA ILE A 117 16.52 2.56 -6.78
C ILE A 117 15.86 3.05 -8.05
N VAL A 118 14.84 3.88 -7.91
CA VAL A 118 14.24 4.59 -9.04
C VAL A 118 15.09 5.80 -9.37
N LEU A 119 15.65 5.83 -10.57
CA LEU A 119 16.53 6.88 -11.05
C LEU A 119 15.76 8.05 -11.67
N HIS A 120 14.71 7.72 -12.42
CA HIS A 120 13.94 8.70 -13.18
C HIS A 120 12.52 8.19 -13.43
N VAL A 121 11.58 9.10 -13.49
CA VAL A 121 10.21 8.86 -13.96
C VAL A 121 10.05 9.64 -15.26
N SER A 122 9.53 9.00 -16.31
CA SER A 122 9.30 9.67 -17.59
C SER A 122 8.33 10.87 -17.45
N ASP A 123 8.42 11.86 -18.34
CA ASP A 123 7.59 13.08 -18.27
C ASP A 123 6.08 12.77 -18.38
N ASP A 124 5.72 11.70 -19.08
CA ASP A 124 4.35 11.20 -19.20
C ASP A 124 3.93 10.30 -18.02
N GLN A 125 4.83 10.07 -17.04
CA GLN A 125 4.64 9.27 -15.84
C GLN A 125 4.27 7.81 -16.09
N ARG A 126 4.55 7.28 -17.29
CA ARG A 126 4.21 5.90 -17.67
C ARG A 126 5.35 4.92 -17.55
N ILE A 127 6.57 5.41 -17.34
CA ILE A 127 7.77 4.57 -17.26
C ILE A 127 8.63 5.01 -16.09
N LEU A 128 9.00 4.06 -15.23
CA LEU A 128 10.00 4.25 -14.18
C LEU A 128 11.31 3.58 -14.62
N TYR A 129 12.41 4.32 -14.58
CA TYR A 129 13.75 3.78 -14.82
C TYR A 129 14.34 3.35 -13.48
N ILE A 130 14.58 2.05 -13.33
CA ILE A 130 15.02 1.43 -12.09
C ILE A 130 16.42 0.88 -12.28
N HIS A 131 17.32 1.25 -11.37
CA HIS A 131 18.60 0.59 -11.24
C HIS A 131 18.49 -0.51 -10.19
N ALA A 132 18.94 -1.71 -10.53
CA ALA A 132 19.03 -2.83 -9.61
C ALA A 132 20.46 -3.38 -9.57
N ILE A 133 20.86 -3.82 -8.38
CA ILE A 133 22.23 -4.30 -8.11
C ILE A 133 22.49 -5.69 -8.70
N ASP A 134 21.44 -6.51 -8.75
CA ASP A 134 21.53 -7.90 -9.22
C ASP A 134 20.17 -8.30 -9.80
N VAL A 135 20.12 -8.54 -11.10
CA VAL A 135 18.92 -8.96 -11.83
C VAL A 135 19.32 -10.02 -12.84
N ASP A 136 18.82 -11.23 -12.64
CA ASP A 136 19.03 -12.33 -13.57
C ASP A 136 18.12 -12.23 -14.79
N ASP A 137 16.86 -11.81 -14.58
CA ASP A 137 15.84 -11.66 -15.62
C ASP A 137 15.02 -10.38 -15.39
N VAL A 138 15.02 -9.50 -16.39
CA VAL A 138 14.32 -8.21 -16.35
C VAL A 138 12.81 -8.40 -16.38
N ASP A 139 12.32 -9.34 -17.18
CA ASP A 139 10.88 -9.57 -17.32
C ASP A 139 10.29 -10.11 -16.01
N GLU A 140 11.01 -11.01 -15.34
CA GLU A 140 10.62 -11.51 -14.03
C GLU A 140 10.62 -10.40 -12.97
N ALA A 141 11.61 -9.50 -12.99
CA ALA A 141 11.68 -8.36 -12.09
C ALA A 141 10.51 -7.39 -12.31
N ILE A 142 10.18 -7.08 -13.56
CA ILE A 142 9.03 -6.25 -13.93
C ILE A 142 7.73 -6.91 -13.44
N ASP A 143 7.52 -8.18 -13.73
CA ASP A 143 6.33 -8.92 -13.34
C ASP A 143 6.17 -9.00 -11.82
N SER A 144 7.27 -9.19 -11.11
CA SER A 144 7.29 -9.19 -9.65
C SER A 144 6.80 -7.85 -9.07
N ILE A 145 7.32 -6.72 -9.56
CA ILE A 145 6.90 -5.38 -9.10
C ILE A 145 5.44 -5.11 -9.45
N LYS A 146 5.02 -5.44 -10.68
CA LYS A 146 3.64 -5.24 -11.13
C LYS A 146 2.64 -6.06 -10.32
N ASN A 147 2.92 -7.33 -10.12
CA ASN A 147 2.02 -8.24 -9.41
C ASN A 147 2.03 -8.06 -7.89
N SER A 148 3.04 -7.36 -7.34
CA SER A 148 3.13 -7.05 -5.91
C SER A 148 2.70 -5.61 -5.60
N PHE A 149 3.64 -4.65 -5.64
CA PHE A 149 3.41 -3.28 -5.20
C PHE A 149 2.42 -2.51 -6.07
N GLU A 150 2.56 -2.57 -7.40
CA GLU A 150 1.70 -1.81 -8.29
C GLU A 150 0.24 -2.23 -8.13
N LYS A 151 -0.03 -3.53 -8.14
CA LYS A 151 -1.36 -4.08 -7.91
C LYS A 151 -1.93 -3.70 -6.55
N ALA A 152 -1.13 -3.77 -5.48
CA ALA A 152 -1.57 -3.40 -4.15
C ALA A 152 -1.88 -1.89 -4.01
N ILE A 153 -1.11 -1.02 -4.69
CA ILE A 153 -1.39 0.42 -4.78
C ILE A 153 -2.71 0.67 -5.50
N MET A 154 -2.94 -0.01 -6.65
CA MET A 154 -4.20 0.08 -7.38
C MET A 154 -5.39 -0.38 -6.54
N GLU A 155 -5.24 -1.42 -5.71
CA GLU A 155 -6.29 -1.84 -4.79
C GLU A 155 -6.65 -0.74 -3.78
N VAL A 156 -5.65 0.00 -3.27
CA VAL A 156 -5.86 1.13 -2.35
C VAL A 156 -6.53 2.31 -3.06
N SER A 157 -6.09 2.63 -4.27
CA SER A 157 -6.60 3.76 -5.04
C SER A 157 -8.03 3.56 -5.51
N ARG A 158 -8.33 2.36 -6.03
CA ARG A 158 -9.60 2.03 -6.66
C ARG A 158 -10.63 1.42 -5.68
N ALA A 159 -10.26 1.21 -4.40
CA ALA A 159 -11.16 0.78 -3.32
C ALA A 159 -12.05 1.97 -2.82
#